data_703c314dcbb9d37a5aecf909b4cd16d9
#
_entry.id   703c314dcbb9d37a5aecf909b4cd16d9
#
_cell.length_a   1.000
_cell.length_b   1.000
_cell.length_c   1.000
_cell.angle_alpha   90.00
_cell.angle_beta   90.00
_cell.angle_gamma   90.00
#
_symmetry.space_group_name_H-M   'P 1'
#
loop_
_entity.id
_entity.type
_entity.pdbx_description
1 polymer ?
#
loop_
_entity_poly.entity_id
_entity_poly.type
_entity_poly.pdbx_seq_one_letter_code
_entity_poly.pdbx_strand_id
1 'polypeptide(L)'
;MKKLLLYLLLLAAGFACGYFCGKKCNAPAPEGAAVSSPVEYTIAAKDNIDVSSYAKDADGFITLFDGTTLTGWRGYGMDVPPASWSVEDGCIKLKGSGTGEAQVEGGGDLIFAHKFKNFQLEFEYKISKGGNSGVFYLAQEAMAKQNGKDEYLPIWQSASEYQVLDNANHPDAQLGVDGNRQAASLYDMIPAKPQNAKPFGEWNTAKIMVYEGTVVHGQNGQNVVEYHLWTPKWNEMLQNSKFKEGGDFPVAYVLLNNMGGENHEGYIGFQDHGDDVWYRNVRIKEL
;
A
#
# COMPACT_ATOMS: atom_id res chain seq x y z
N MET A 1 29.54 16.89 14.29
CA MET A 1 30.31 15.64 14.36
C MET A 1 30.16 15.04 15.75
N LYS A 2 29.11 14.29 16.03
CA LYS A 2 28.92 13.44 17.24
C LYS A 2 27.43 13.03 17.30
N LYS A 3 26.98 12.15 16.39
CA LYS A 3 25.72 11.38 16.48
C LYS A 3 25.63 10.29 15.38
N LEU A 4 26.78 9.74 15.01
CA LEU A 4 26.84 8.67 13.99
C LEU A 4 27.58 7.45 14.53
N LEU A 5 27.27 7.00 15.76
CA LEU A 5 27.95 5.85 16.36
C LEU A 5 27.06 5.13 17.39
N LEU A 6 25.87 4.70 17.01
CA LEU A 6 25.05 3.84 17.88
C LEU A 6 24.20 2.78 17.17
N TYR A 7 24.54 2.36 15.96
CA TYR A 7 23.81 1.26 15.29
C TYR A 7 24.71 0.16 14.71
N LEU A 8 25.91 -0.05 15.31
CA LEU A 8 26.86 -1.07 14.85
C LEU A 8 27.44 -1.88 16.02
N LEU A 9 26.60 -2.44 16.88
CA LEU A 9 27.06 -3.37 17.92
C LEU A 9 25.92 -4.30 18.38
N LEU A 10 25.47 -5.21 17.50
CA LEU A 10 24.72 -6.43 17.87
C LEU A 10 24.79 -7.49 16.76
N LEU A 11 26.01 -7.84 16.35
CA LEU A 11 26.28 -9.02 15.52
C LEU A 11 27.70 -9.53 15.80
N ALA A 12 27.87 -10.19 16.94
CA ALA A 12 28.96 -11.16 17.15
C ALA A 12 28.84 -11.81 18.53
N ALA A 13 28.14 -12.93 18.62
CA ALA A 13 28.44 -13.96 19.63
C ALA A 13 27.64 -15.23 19.27
N GLY A 14 28.34 -16.29 18.89
CA GLY A 14 27.72 -17.62 18.93
C GLY A 14 28.19 -18.63 17.89
N PHE A 15 29.49 -18.81 17.69
CA PHE A 15 30.01 -20.08 17.20
C PHE A 15 31.02 -20.60 18.22
N ALA A 16 30.61 -21.59 18.95
CA ALA A 16 31.56 -22.49 19.61
C ALA A 16 31.01 -23.91 19.57
N CYS A 17 31.74 -24.73 18.86
CA CYS A 17 31.62 -26.16 18.66
C CYS A 17 31.70 -26.91 19.97
N GLY A 18 30.91 -27.95 20.14
CA GLY A 18 31.02 -28.89 21.25
C GLY A 18 30.44 -30.25 20.88
N TYR A 19 31.25 -31.11 20.30
CA TYR A 19 31.01 -32.57 20.24
C TYR A 19 31.05 -33.12 21.67
N PHE A 20 29.98 -33.79 22.15
CA PHE A 20 30.12 -34.94 23.06
C PHE A 20 28.81 -35.76 23.16
N CYS A 21 28.96 -36.97 22.74
CA CYS A 21 28.46 -38.27 23.28
C CYS A 21 27.08 -38.37 23.97
N GLY A 22 26.28 -39.26 23.41
CA GLY A 22 24.97 -39.78 23.76
C GLY A 22 24.66 -39.98 25.25
N LYS A 23 23.53 -39.39 25.62
CA LYS A 23 22.59 -39.96 26.61
C LYS A 23 21.21 -39.46 26.18
N LYS A 24 20.27 -40.41 25.97
CA LYS A 24 18.84 -40.09 25.79
C LYS A 24 18.36 -39.35 27.03
N CYS A 25 18.29 -38.03 26.96
CA CYS A 25 17.47 -37.25 27.85
C CYS A 25 16.12 -37.05 27.17
N ASN A 26 15.06 -37.61 27.75
CA ASN A 26 13.71 -37.22 27.45
C ASN A 26 13.58 -35.73 27.83
N ALA A 27 13.75 -34.84 26.86
CA ALA A 27 13.36 -33.46 27.04
C ALA A 27 11.82 -33.43 27.11
N PRO A 28 11.22 -32.73 28.09
CA PRO A 28 9.80 -32.48 28.06
C PRO A 28 9.46 -31.76 26.74
N ALA A 29 8.33 -32.14 26.14
CA ALA A 29 7.80 -31.42 24.97
C ALA A 29 7.79 -29.93 25.27
N PRO A 30 8.13 -29.03 24.29
CA PRO A 30 8.06 -27.61 24.54
C PRO A 30 6.62 -27.28 24.95
N GLU A 31 6.47 -26.70 26.11
CA GLU A 31 5.21 -26.13 26.59
C GLU A 31 4.66 -25.25 25.47
N GLY A 32 3.37 -25.43 25.19
CA GLY A 32 2.69 -24.91 24.03
C GLY A 32 3.07 -23.47 23.72
N ALA A 33 3.34 -23.21 22.44
CA ALA A 33 3.44 -21.87 21.91
C ALA A 33 2.26 -21.07 22.46
N ALA A 34 2.56 -19.98 23.17
CA ALA A 34 1.53 -19.07 23.64
C ALA A 34 0.64 -18.73 22.45
N VAL A 35 -0.63 -19.10 22.53
CA VAL A 35 -1.63 -18.65 21.56
C VAL A 35 -1.62 -17.13 21.69
N SER A 36 -1.06 -16.44 20.71
CA SER A 36 -1.06 -14.99 20.68
C SER A 36 -2.52 -14.54 20.80
N SER A 37 -2.82 -13.66 21.75
CA SER A 37 -4.16 -13.08 21.86
C SER A 37 -4.58 -12.57 20.48
N PRO A 38 -5.85 -12.75 20.06
CA PRO A 38 -6.31 -12.25 18.79
C PRO A 38 -6.00 -10.76 18.69
N VAL A 39 -5.46 -10.34 17.56
CA VAL A 39 -5.16 -8.93 17.32
C VAL A 39 -6.47 -8.17 17.22
N GLU A 40 -6.72 -7.27 18.16
CA GLU A 40 -7.95 -6.48 18.21
C GLU A 40 -7.83 -5.27 17.28
N TYR A 41 -8.77 -5.13 16.38
CA TYR A 41 -8.94 -3.95 15.53
C TYR A 41 -10.41 -3.68 15.26
N THR A 42 -10.73 -2.48 14.83
CA THR A 42 -12.07 -2.08 14.40
C THR A 42 -11.97 -1.41 13.03
N ILE A 43 -13.03 -1.52 12.23
CA ILE A 43 -13.17 -0.77 10.98
C ILE A 43 -14.08 0.43 11.24
N ALA A 44 -13.59 1.63 10.95
CA ALA A 44 -14.36 2.85 11.10
C ALA A 44 -15.55 2.82 10.13
N ALA A 45 -16.73 3.08 10.68
CA ALA A 45 -17.94 3.26 9.88
C ALA A 45 -17.99 4.72 9.40
N LYS A 46 -17.67 4.94 8.11
CA LYS A 46 -17.83 6.23 7.45
C LYS A 46 -18.75 6.07 6.25
N ASP A 47 -19.62 7.07 6.04
CA ASP A 47 -20.53 7.09 4.91
C ASP A 47 -19.77 7.23 3.59
N ASN A 48 -20.20 6.47 2.59
CA ASN A 48 -19.73 6.63 1.21
C ASN A 48 -20.46 7.84 0.58
N ILE A 49 -19.76 8.58 -0.26
CA ILE A 49 -20.43 9.52 -1.18
C ILE A 49 -21.21 8.71 -2.22
N ASP A 50 -22.31 9.28 -2.70
CA ASP A 50 -23.10 8.67 -3.77
C ASP A 50 -22.50 9.01 -5.13
N VAL A 51 -21.98 8.01 -5.83
CA VAL A 51 -21.42 8.12 -7.18
C VAL A 51 -22.42 7.73 -8.27
N SER A 52 -23.62 7.31 -7.93
CA SER A 52 -24.65 6.86 -8.89
C SER A 52 -25.08 7.98 -9.85
N SER A 53 -24.99 9.24 -9.42
CA SER A 53 -25.29 10.44 -10.20
C SER A 53 -24.14 10.93 -11.09
N TYR A 54 -22.95 10.34 -10.98
CA TYR A 54 -21.79 10.72 -11.78
C TYR A 54 -22.01 10.35 -13.25
N ALA A 55 -21.74 11.28 -14.17
CA ALA A 55 -21.85 11.02 -15.59
C ALA A 55 -20.84 9.96 -16.03
N LYS A 56 -21.33 8.96 -16.79
CA LYS A 56 -20.48 7.93 -17.40
C LYS A 56 -20.08 8.36 -18.81
N ASP A 57 -18.82 8.16 -19.16
CA ASP A 57 -18.36 8.30 -20.54
C ASP A 57 -18.87 7.14 -21.42
N ALA A 58 -18.52 7.17 -22.72
CA ALA A 58 -18.97 6.14 -23.69
C ALA A 58 -18.50 4.72 -23.33
N ASP A 59 -17.39 4.61 -22.59
CA ASP A 59 -16.81 3.34 -22.15
C ASP A 59 -17.32 2.91 -20.77
N GLY A 60 -18.17 3.73 -20.12
CA GLY A 60 -18.78 3.48 -18.83
C GLY A 60 -17.96 3.91 -17.63
N PHE A 61 -16.89 4.70 -17.82
CA PHE A 61 -16.12 5.28 -16.72
C PHE A 61 -16.78 6.52 -16.15
N ILE A 62 -16.67 6.70 -14.84
CA ILE A 62 -16.91 7.95 -14.14
C ILE A 62 -15.58 8.64 -13.84
N THR A 63 -15.55 9.96 -13.92
CA THR A 63 -14.39 10.78 -13.56
C THR A 63 -14.34 10.97 -12.05
N LEU A 64 -13.25 10.57 -11.41
CA LEU A 64 -13.04 10.77 -9.98
C LEU A 64 -12.33 12.08 -9.66
N PHE A 65 -11.67 12.69 -10.63
CA PHE A 65 -11.00 13.98 -10.51
C PHE A 65 -11.25 14.82 -11.76
N ASP A 66 -11.88 15.97 -11.55
CA ASP A 66 -12.34 16.88 -12.61
C ASP A 66 -11.25 17.84 -13.14
N GLY A 67 -10.02 17.75 -12.60
CA GLY A 67 -8.91 18.66 -12.95
C GLY A 67 -8.93 19.98 -12.17
N THR A 68 -9.95 20.25 -11.35
CA THR A 68 -10.15 21.55 -10.71
C THR A 68 -10.39 21.50 -9.22
N THR A 69 -11.00 20.44 -8.70
CA THR A 69 -11.36 20.32 -7.28
C THR A 69 -11.01 18.93 -6.71
N LEU A 70 -10.85 18.86 -5.40
CA LEU A 70 -10.78 17.60 -4.65
C LEU A 70 -12.17 17.15 -4.15
N THR A 71 -13.24 17.51 -4.84
CA THR A 71 -14.59 17.07 -4.49
C THR A 71 -14.66 15.55 -4.52
N GLY A 72 -15.18 14.94 -3.45
CA GLY A 72 -15.21 13.49 -3.28
C GLY A 72 -13.94 12.89 -2.67
N TRP A 73 -12.89 13.68 -2.48
CA TRP A 73 -11.64 13.23 -1.86
C TRP A 73 -11.54 13.73 -0.42
N ARG A 74 -10.93 12.93 0.44
CA ARG A 74 -10.61 13.25 1.84
C ARG A 74 -9.35 12.52 2.28
N GLY A 75 -8.80 12.89 3.43
CA GLY A 75 -7.71 12.12 4.03
C GLY A 75 -8.20 10.78 4.59
N TYR A 76 -7.33 9.78 4.57
CA TYR A 76 -7.54 8.53 5.27
C TYR A 76 -7.65 8.81 6.79
N GLY A 77 -8.73 8.34 7.41
CA GLY A 77 -9.05 8.67 8.80
C GLY A 77 -9.52 10.11 9.05
N MET A 78 -9.66 10.93 8.01
CA MET A 78 -10.02 12.35 8.10
C MET A 78 -11.35 12.63 7.38
N ASP A 79 -11.91 13.84 7.59
CA ASP A 79 -13.16 14.26 6.93
C ASP A 79 -12.90 15.23 5.76
N VAL A 80 -11.69 15.78 5.66
CA VAL A 80 -11.27 16.71 4.61
C VAL A 80 -9.92 16.28 4.03
N PRO A 81 -9.56 16.72 2.80
CA PRO A 81 -8.23 16.46 2.26
C PRO A 81 -7.14 17.06 3.15
N PRO A 82 -6.01 16.34 3.36
CA PRO A 82 -4.85 16.90 4.04
C PRO A 82 -4.28 18.10 3.28
N ALA A 83 -3.73 19.08 4.00
CA ALA A 83 -3.20 20.32 3.42
C ALA A 83 -1.97 20.11 2.49
N SER A 84 -1.33 18.94 2.58
CA SER A 84 -0.23 18.54 1.69
C SER A 84 -0.70 18.24 0.26
N TRP A 85 -2.00 17.98 0.06
CA TRP A 85 -2.60 17.73 -1.23
C TRP A 85 -3.29 18.97 -1.77
N SER A 86 -3.06 19.28 -3.03
CA SER A 86 -3.62 20.44 -3.72
C SER A 86 -4.00 20.08 -5.17
N VAL A 87 -4.71 20.97 -5.82
CA VAL A 87 -4.90 20.94 -7.27
C VAL A 87 -3.97 21.97 -7.90
N GLU A 88 -3.09 21.52 -8.78
CA GLU A 88 -2.11 22.34 -9.49
C GLU A 88 -2.00 21.89 -10.95
N ASP A 89 -2.18 22.80 -11.88
CA ASP A 89 -2.10 22.55 -13.33
C ASP A 89 -2.96 21.36 -13.82
N GLY A 90 -4.18 21.23 -13.29
CA GLY A 90 -5.09 20.15 -13.66
C GLY A 90 -4.72 18.78 -13.07
N CYS A 91 -3.88 18.75 -12.04
CA CYS A 91 -3.43 17.53 -11.36
C CYS A 91 -3.76 17.57 -9.88
N ILE A 92 -4.04 16.41 -9.28
CA ILE A 92 -3.90 16.20 -7.85
C ILE A 92 -2.40 16.15 -7.56
N LYS A 93 -1.90 17.01 -6.70
CA LYS A 93 -0.48 17.08 -6.36
C LYS A 93 -0.27 16.92 -4.86
N LEU A 94 0.61 16.02 -4.49
CA LEU A 94 1.26 16.03 -3.18
C LEU A 94 2.47 16.95 -3.25
N LYS A 95 2.53 17.93 -2.36
CA LYS A 95 3.74 18.73 -2.15
C LYS A 95 4.57 18.06 -1.08
N GLY A 96 5.65 17.42 -1.49
CA GLY A 96 6.58 16.74 -0.61
C GLY A 96 7.31 17.68 0.34
N SER A 97 7.77 17.16 1.46
CA SER A 97 8.60 17.88 2.44
C SER A 97 10.07 17.95 2.02
N GLY A 98 10.49 17.08 1.07
CA GLY A 98 11.90 16.91 0.69
C GLY A 98 12.76 16.25 1.77
N THR A 99 12.16 15.72 2.83
CA THR A 99 12.86 15.07 3.95
C THR A 99 12.87 13.53 3.83
N GLY A 100 12.23 12.97 2.78
CA GLY A 100 12.21 11.54 2.43
C GLY A 100 11.47 10.63 3.42
N GLU A 101 11.13 9.43 2.99
CA GLU A 101 10.72 8.22 3.74
C GLU A 101 9.61 8.37 4.81
N ALA A 102 8.89 9.51 4.89
CA ALA A 102 7.81 9.73 5.84
C ALA A 102 6.75 10.68 5.26
N GLN A 103 5.51 10.53 5.70
CA GLN A 103 4.43 11.47 5.37
C GLN A 103 4.82 12.91 5.69
N VAL A 104 4.29 13.85 4.93
CA VAL A 104 4.45 15.28 5.19
C VAL A 104 3.90 15.59 6.58
N GLU A 105 4.56 16.45 7.35
CA GLU A 105 4.06 16.85 8.67
C GLU A 105 2.66 17.48 8.54
N GLY A 106 1.68 16.92 9.26
CA GLY A 106 0.28 17.30 9.12
C GLY A 106 -0.38 16.86 7.79
N GLY A 107 0.30 16.00 7.03
CA GLY A 107 -0.20 15.37 5.82
C GLY A 107 -1.03 14.12 6.09
N GLY A 108 -1.01 13.21 5.15
CA GLY A 108 -1.71 11.92 5.20
C GLY A 108 -2.11 11.43 3.81
N ASP A 109 -2.47 10.17 3.73
CA ASP A 109 -2.91 9.57 2.46
C ASP A 109 -4.25 10.15 2.03
N LEU A 110 -4.42 10.38 0.73
CA LEU A 110 -5.64 10.93 0.13
C LEU A 110 -6.49 9.81 -0.42
N ILE A 111 -7.74 9.67 0.03
CA ILE A 111 -8.66 8.64 -0.47
C ILE A 111 -9.89 9.26 -1.15
N PHE A 112 -10.43 8.53 -2.15
CA PHE A 112 -11.75 8.85 -2.68
C PHE A 112 -12.82 8.27 -1.75
N ALA A 113 -13.79 9.08 -1.31
CA ALA A 113 -14.72 8.77 -0.22
C ALA A 113 -15.87 7.81 -0.63
N HIS A 114 -15.56 6.84 -1.51
CA HIS A 114 -16.47 5.77 -1.93
C HIS A 114 -15.69 4.45 -1.99
N LYS A 115 -16.32 3.36 -1.51
CA LYS A 115 -15.75 2.01 -1.58
C LYS A 115 -16.18 1.34 -2.87
N PHE A 116 -15.21 0.77 -3.57
CA PHE A 116 -15.42 -0.01 -4.80
C PHE A 116 -15.11 -1.49 -4.54
N LYS A 117 -15.86 -2.37 -5.21
CA LYS A 117 -15.70 -3.82 -5.12
C LYS A 117 -15.03 -4.41 -6.36
N ASN A 118 -15.72 -4.37 -7.48
CA ASN A 118 -15.23 -4.80 -8.79
C ASN A 118 -15.10 -3.57 -9.67
N PHE A 119 -13.90 -3.28 -10.13
CA PHE A 119 -13.67 -2.03 -10.86
C PHE A 119 -12.45 -2.11 -11.78
N GLN A 120 -12.40 -1.18 -12.73
CA GLN A 120 -11.20 -0.80 -13.44
C GLN A 120 -10.92 0.68 -13.17
N LEU A 121 -9.82 0.95 -12.46
CA LEU A 121 -9.29 2.28 -12.21
C LEU A 121 -8.23 2.59 -13.26
N GLU A 122 -8.30 3.77 -13.87
CA GLU A 122 -7.28 4.31 -14.76
C GLU A 122 -6.84 5.67 -14.28
N PHE A 123 -5.54 5.92 -14.37
CA PHE A 123 -4.94 7.19 -13.98
C PHE A 123 -3.60 7.40 -14.68
N GLU A 124 -3.13 8.63 -14.65
CA GLU A 124 -1.76 8.96 -15.01
C GLU A 124 -1.02 9.49 -13.79
N TYR A 125 0.25 9.13 -13.66
CA TYR A 125 1.10 9.64 -12.60
C TYR A 125 2.44 10.15 -13.13
N LYS A 126 3.01 11.11 -12.41
CA LYS A 126 4.36 11.63 -12.60
C LYS A 126 5.00 11.77 -11.22
N ILE A 127 6.23 11.31 -11.09
CA ILE A 127 6.97 11.32 -9.82
C ILE A 127 8.20 12.22 -9.92
N SER A 128 8.61 12.84 -8.82
CA SER A 128 9.84 13.62 -8.72
C SER A 128 11.07 12.71 -8.75
N LYS A 129 12.26 13.31 -8.92
CA LYS A 129 13.52 12.57 -8.84
C LYS A 129 13.71 11.98 -7.45
N GLY A 130 13.97 10.68 -7.40
CA GLY A 130 14.10 9.94 -6.14
C GLY A 130 12.79 9.86 -5.35
N GLY A 131 11.64 10.09 -6.00
CA GLY A 131 10.35 10.13 -5.32
C GLY A 131 9.74 8.75 -5.14
N ASN A 132 8.90 8.65 -4.10
CA ASN A 132 8.12 7.50 -3.69
C ASN A 132 6.67 7.91 -3.40
N SER A 133 5.74 7.11 -3.86
CA SER A 133 4.30 7.17 -3.59
C SER A 133 3.69 5.81 -3.92
N GLY A 134 2.37 5.67 -3.80
CA GLY A 134 1.65 4.46 -4.12
C GLY A 134 0.18 4.72 -4.40
N VAL A 135 -0.49 3.77 -5.05
CA VAL A 135 -1.94 3.79 -5.20
C VAL A 135 -2.51 2.58 -4.49
N PHE A 136 -3.23 2.85 -3.41
CA PHE A 136 -3.90 1.83 -2.61
C PHE A 136 -5.28 1.50 -3.18
N TYR A 137 -5.71 0.26 -3.00
CA TYR A 137 -7.04 -0.19 -3.40
C TYR A 137 -7.58 -1.24 -2.44
N LEU A 138 -8.89 -1.33 -2.35
CA LEU A 138 -9.65 -2.11 -1.37
C LEU A 138 -9.28 -1.77 0.09
N ALA A 139 -8.85 -0.52 0.35
CA ALA A 139 -8.45 -0.06 1.66
C ALA A 139 -9.62 -0.01 2.66
N GLN A 140 -9.33 -0.37 3.92
CA GLN A 140 -10.24 -0.23 5.03
C GLN A 140 -9.70 0.80 6.02
N GLU A 141 -10.53 1.67 6.54
CA GLU A 141 -10.15 2.57 7.64
C GLU A 141 -10.11 1.78 8.95
N ALA A 142 -9.01 1.09 9.16
CA ALA A 142 -8.81 0.24 10.32
C ALA A 142 -8.20 1.01 11.48
N MET A 143 -8.68 0.72 12.68
CA MET A 143 -8.20 1.30 13.93
C MET A 143 -7.76 0.19 14.87
N ALA A 144 -6.71 0.42 15.63
CA ALA A 144 -6.27 -0.47 16.70
C ALA A 144 -5.80 0.34 17.92
N LYS A 145 -5.70 -0.31 19.06
CA LYS A 145 -5.19 0.34 20.27
C LYS A 145 -3.70 0.57 20.16
N GLN A 146 -3.31 1.83 20.16
CA GLN A 146 -1.92 2.29 20.27
C GLN A 146 -1.80 3.11 21.55
N ASN A 147 -0.94 2.69 22.47
CA ASN A 147 -0.77 3.33 23.79
C ASN A 147 -2.10 3.54 24.57
N GLY A 148 -3.05 2.61 24.43
CA GLY A 148 -4.35 2.62 25.10
C GLY A 148 -5.41 3.52 24.44
N LYS A 149 -5.13 4.12 23.29
CA LYS A 149 -6.08 4.89 22.48
C LYS A 149 -6.36 4.18 21.17
N ASP A 150 -7.57 4.31 20.67
CA ASP A 150 -7.90 3.85 19.32
C ASP A 150 -7.36 4.87 18.31
N GLU A 151 -6.42 4.41 17.48
CA GLU A 151 -5.76 5.22 16.45
C GLU A 151 -5.89 4.52 15.10
N TYR A 152 -6.01 5.30 14.02
CA TYR A 152 -6.00 4.74 12.67
C TYR A 152 -4.66 4.08 12.38
N LEU A 153 -4.71 2.87 11.87
CA LEU A 153 -3.54 2.19 11.33
C LEU A 153 -3.14 2.83 10.00
N PRO A 154 -1.87 2.84 9.62
CA PRO A 154 -1.47 3.24 8.27
C PRO A 154 -2.25 2.47 7.20
N ILE A 155 -2.66 3.14 6.12
CA ILE A 155 -3.51 2.58 5.05
C ILE A 155 -2.92 1.30 4.44
N TRP A 156 -1.60 1.21 4.30
CA TRP A 156 -0.90 0.04 3.74
C TRP A 156 -1.05 -1.24 4.59
N GLN A 157 -1.55 -1.14 5.82
CA GLN A 157 -1.87 -2.33 6.62
C GLN A 157 -3.20 -2.98 6.21
N SER A 158 -4.05 -2.28 5.47
CA SER A 158 -5.37 -2.79 5.07
C SER A 158 -5.58 -2.85 3.56
N ALA A 159 -4.59 -2.44 2.76
CA ALA A 159 -4.71 -2.29 1.32
C ALA A 159 -3.51 -2.87 0.58
N SER A 160 -3.75 -3.42 -0.61
CA SER A 160 -2.68 -3.64 -1.58
C SER A 160 -2.23 -2.32 -2.20
N GLU A 161 -0.96 -2.27 -2.58
CA GLU A 161 -0.34 -1.09 -3.15
C GLU A 161 0.19 -1.35 -4.56
N TYR A 162 -0.27 -0.53 -5.51
CA TYR A 162 0.38 -0.33 -6.79
C TYR A 162 1.51 0.69 -6.58
N GLN A 163 2.77 0.25 -6.64
CA GLN A 163 3.92 1.11 -6.35
C GLN A 163 4.10 2.22 -7.37
N VAL A 164 4.38 3.45 -6.91
CA VAL A 164 4.74 4.61 -7.72
C VAL A 164 6.12 5.09 -7.29
N LEU A 165 7.16 4.82 -8.11
CA LEU A 165 8.54 5.01 -7.69
C LEU A 165 9.42 5.50 -8.84
N ASP A 166 10.40 6.36 -8.53
CA ASP A 166 11.55 6.57 -9.41
C ASP A 166 12.54 5.41 -9.25
N ASN A 167 12.40 4.40 -10.10
CA ASN A 167 13.19 3.17 -10.03
C ASN A 167 14.70 3.38 -10.12
N ALA A 168 15.13 4.48 -10.75
CA ALA A 168 16.54 4.75 -10.98
C ALA A 168 17.25 5.42 -9.80
N ASN A 169 16.49 6.22 -9.01
CA ASN A 169 17.11 7.08 -8.00
C ASN A 169 16.61 6.81 -6.58
N HIS A 170 15.48 6.13 -6.40
CA HIS A 170 14.97 5.82 -5.05
C HIS A 170 15.61 4.53 -4.51
N PRO A 171 16.12 4.52 -3.26
CA PRO A 171 16.81 3.35 -2.70
C PRO A 171 15.91 2.10 -2.57
N ASP A 172 14.60 2.26 -2.33
CA ASP A 172 13.66 1.13 -2.19
C ASP A 172 13.57 0.27 -3.46
N ALA A 173 13.87 0.83 -4.65
CA ALA A 173 13.94 0.07 -5.90
C ALA A 173 14.98 -1.06 -5.89
N GLN A 174 16.00 -0.97 -5.03
CA GLN A 174 17.06 -1.95 -4.86
C GLN A 174 16.80 -2.92 -3.71
N LEU A 175 15.74 -2.68 -2.94
CA LEU A 175 15.32 -3.53 -1.85
C LEU A 175 14.28 -4.56 -2.32
N GLY A 176 13.90 -5.47 -1.42
CA GLY A 176 12.96 -6.55 -1.75
C GLY A 176 13.59 -7.65 -2.60
N VAL A 177 12.78 -8.32 -3.42
CA VAL A 177 13.18 -9.48 -4.22
C VAL A 177 12.77 -9.26 -5.68
N ASP A 178 13.70 -9.44 -6.61
CA ASP A 178 13.47 -9.39 -8.07
C ASP A 178 12.81 -8.09 -8.57
N GLY A 179 12.94 -6.97 -7.83
CA GLY A 179 12.35 -5.68 -8.18
C GLY A 179 10.88 -5.54 -7.77
N ASN A 180 10.41 -6.32 -6.80
CA ASN A 180 9.02 -6.28 -6.32
C ASN A 180 8.65 -5.00 -5.52
N ARG A 181 9.60 -4.04 -5.42
CA ARG A 181 9.37 -2.69 -4.90
C ARG A 181 9.53 -1.60 -5.95
N GLN A 182 9.69 -1.97 -7.22
CA GLN A 182 9.72 -1.02 -8.32
C GLN A 182 8.31 -0.61 -8.77
N ALA A 183 8.22 0.46 -9.54
CA ALA A 183 6.95 1.02 -10.03
C ALA A 183 6.05 -0.06 -10.67
N ALA A 184 4.73 0.05 -10.45
CA ALA A 184 3.67 -0.87 -10.86
C ALA A 184 3.70 -2.27 -10.24
N SER A 185 4.69 -2.60 -9.42
CA SER A 185 4.69 -3.86 -8.66
C SER A 185 3.52 -3.92 -7.67
N LEU A 186 3.04 -5.12 -7.34
CA LEU A 186 2.37 -5.32 -6.07
C LEU A 186 3.45 -5.24 -5.00
N TYR A 187 3.47 -4.12 -4.27
CA TYR A 187 4.57 -3.77 -3.38
C TYR A 187 4.95 -4.90 -2.43
N ASP A 188 6.26 -5.18 -2.37
CA ASP A 188 6.91 -6.21 -1.56
C ASP A 188 6.49 -7.67 -1.86
N MET A 189 5.64 -7.91 -2.89
CA MET A 189 5.13 -9.24 -3.21
C MET A 189 5.41 -9.67 -4.65
N ILE A 190 4.92 -8.93 -5.66
CA ILE A 190 5.05 -9.34 -7.07
C ILE A 190 5.70 -8.22 -7.88
N PRO A 191 6.84 -8.49 -8.54
CA PRO A 191 7.48 -7.51 -9.42
C PRO A 191 6.67 -7.26 -10.69
N ALA A 192 6.62 -6.00 -11.15
CA ALA A 192 6.06 -5.66 -12.45
C ALA A 192 6.95 -6.21 -13.57
N LYS A 193 6.38 -7.01 -14.47
CA LYS A 193 7.10 -7.59 -15.62
C LYS A 193 6.22 -7.50 -16.88
N PRO A 194 6.71 -6.86 -17.97
CA PRO A 194 7.99 -6.14 -18.04
C PRO A 194 7.98 -4.87 -17.17
N GLN A 195 9.14 -4.47 -16.64
CA GLN A 195 9.28 -3.16 -16.03
C GLN A 195 9.43 -2.12 -17.13
N ASN A 196 8.41 -1.27 -17.31
CA ASN A 196 8.33 -0.29 -18.39
C ASN A 196 8.01 1.12 -17.90
N ALA A 197 8.30 1.42 -16.60
CA ALA A 197 8.14 2.76 -16.05
C ALA A 197 9.03 3.76 -16.80
N LYS A 198 8.47 4.90 -17.14
CA LYS A 198 9.23 6.03 -17.66
C LYS A 198 9.99 6.72 -16.52
N PRO A 199 11.09 7.42 -16.80
CA PRO A 199 11.86 8.15 -15.81
C PRO A 199 11.04 9.19 -15.04
N PHE A 200 11.58 9.64 -13.88
CA PHE A 200 11.02 10.75 -13.14
C PHE A 200 10.76 11.97 -14.05
N GLY A 201 9.74 12.75 -13.73
CA GLY A 201 9.33 13.91 -14.51
C GLY A 201 8.51 13.59 -15.77
N GLU A 202 8.41 12.32 -16.16
CA GLU A 202 7.57 11.87 -17.29
C GLU A 202 6.24 11.28 -16.80
N TRP A 203 5.20 11.42 -17.62
CA TRP A 203 3.88 10.85 -17.35
C TRP A 203 3.83 9.36 -17.69
N ASN A 204 3.45 8.54 -16.72
CA ASN A 204 3.12 7.13 -16.87
C ASN A 204 1.60 6.96 -16.89
N THR A 205 1.08 6.09 -17.75
CA THR A 205 -0.31 5.63 -17.68
C THR A 205 -0.39 4.37 -16.83
N ALA A 206 -1.40 4.28 -15.99
CA ALA A 206 -1.59 3.17 -15.06
C ALA A 206 -3.03 2.67 -15.08
N LYS A 207 -3.18 1.38 -14.81
CA LYS A 207 -4.47 0.69 -14.66
C LYS A 207 -4.41 -0.26 -13.48
N ILE A 208 -5.46 -0.28 -12.67
CA ILE A 208 -5.72 -1.32 -11.68
C ILE A 208 -7.10 -1.90 -11.99
N MET A 209 -7.19 -3.17 -12.29
CA MET A 209 -8.45 -3.89 -12.42
C MET A 209 -8.60 -4.85 -11.23
N VAL A 210 -9.76 -4.84 -10.61
CA VAL A 210 -10.19 -5.81 -9.60
C VAL A 210 -11.51 -6.39 -10.05
N TYR A 211 -11.56 -7.71 -10.26
CA TYR A 211 -12.79 -8.39 -10.63
C TYR A 211 -12.86 -9.79 -9.99
N GLU A 212 -13.81 -10.00 -9.09
CA GLU A 212 -14.01 -11.26 -8.35
C GLU A 212 -12.70 -11.84 -7.79
N GLY A 213 -11.88 -10.99 -7.18
CA GLY A 213 -10.60 -11.35 -6.59
C GLY A 213 -9.43 -11.43 -7.56
N THR A 214 -9.66 -11.42 -8.87
CA THR A 214 -8.57 -11.24 -9.84
C THR A 214 -8.14 -9.79 -9.87
N VAL A 215 -6.85 -9.55 -9.73
CA VAL A 215 -6.25 -8.22 -9.78
C VAL A 215 -5.21 -8.16 -10.89
N VAL A 216 -5.26 -7.09 -11.69
CA VAL A 216 -4.29 -6.81 -12.75
C VAL A 216 -3.76 -5.40 -12.59
N HIS A 217 -2.43 -5.25 -12.57
CA HIS A 217 -1.79 -3.96 -12.76
C HIS A 217 -1.39 -3.78 -14.22
N GLY A 218 -1.73 -2.62 -14.77
CA GLY A 218 -1.26 -2.19 -16.08
C GLY A 218 -0.37 -0.96 -15.97
N GLN A 219 0.67 -0.90 -16.79
CA GLN A 219 1.56 0.25 -16.88
C GLN A 219 1.96 0.49 -18.34
N ASN A 220 1.82 1.73 -18.80
CA ASN A 220 2.19 2.16 -20.15
C ASN A 220 1.69 1.22 -21.25
N GLY A 221 0.40 0.85 -21.16
CA GLY A 221 -0.31 0.04 -22.15
C GLY A 221 -0.09 -1.48 -22.03
N GLN A 222 0.65 -1.97 -21.03
CA GLN A 222 0.89 -3.40 -20.84
C GLN A 222 0.39 -3.85 -19.45
N ASN A 223 -0.17 -5.06 -19.36
CA ASN A 223 -0.40 -5.71 -18.08
C ASN A 223 0.94 -6.21 -17.56
N VAL A 224 1.29 -5.85 -16.33
CA VAL A 224 2.62 -6.12 -15.75
C VAL A 224 2.57 -6.95 -14.46
N VAL A 225 1.41 -7.03 -13.81
CA VAL A 225 1.15 -7.90 -12.65
C VAL A 225 -0.23 -8.50 -12.79
N GLU A 226 -0.39 -9.78 -12.40
CA GLU A 226 -1.68 -10.44 -12.23
C GLU A 226 -1.61 -11.36 -11.02
N TYR A 227 -2.66 -11.36 -10.19
CA TYR A 227 -2.77 -12.25 -9.04
C TYR A 227 -4.23 -12.41 -8.60
N HIS A 228 -4.45 -13.33 -7.65
CA HIS A 228 -5.79 -13.66 -7.17
C HIS A 228 -5.85 -13.54 -5.64
N LEU A 229 -6.68 -12.62 -5.16
CA LEU A 229 -6.97 -12.41 -3.74
C LEU A 229 -7.71 -13.60 -3.13
N TRP A 230 -7.64 -13.72 -1.82
CA TRP A 230 -8.39 -14.70 -1.01
C TRP A 230 -8.15 -16.15 -1.38
N THR A 231 -7.03 -16.44 -2.00
CA THR A 231 -6.61 -17.80 -2.39
C THR A 231 -5.49 -18.32 -1.49
N PRO A 232 -5.24 -19.65 -1.45
CA PRO A 232 -4.05 -20.19 -0.76
C PRO A 232 -2.74 -19.57 -1.26
N LYS A 233 -2.66 -19.22 -2.55
CA LYS A 233 -1.47 -18.55 -3.13
C LYS A 233 -1.32 -17.13 -2.63
N TRP A 234 -2.43 -16.40 -2.44
CA TRP A 234 -2.41 -15.08 -1.80
C TRP A 234 -1.86 -15.15 -0.37
N ASN A 235 -2.35 -16.11 0.41
CA ASN A 235 -1.83 -16.34 1.77
C ASN A 235 -0.33 -16.68 1.76
N GLU A 236 0.13 -17.55 0.85
CA GLU A 236 1.55 -17.87 0.69
C GLU A 236 2.39 -16.62 0.38
N MET A 237 1.91 -15.72 -0.48
CA MET A 237 2.61 -14.47 -0.78
C MET A 237 2.70 -13.55 0.45
N LEU A 238 1.61 -13.41 1.21
CA LEU A 238 1.63 -12.64 2.48
C LEU A 238 2.65 -13.22 3.47
N GLN A 239 2.71 -14.55 3.62
CA GLN A 239 3.66 -15.22 4.51
C GLN A 239 5.13 -15.01 4.10
N ASN A 240 5.39 -14.72 2.82
CA ASN A 240 6.73 -14.45 2.30
C ASN A 240 7.08 -12.95 2.20
N SER A 241 6.17 -12.07 2.63
CA SER A 241 6.35 -10.62 2.62
C SER A 241 6.64 -10.06 4.02
N LYS A 242 6.83 -8.75 4.12
CA LYS A 242 6.90 -8.05 5.42
C LYS A 242 5.61 -8.13 6.23
N PHE A 243 4.50 -8.52 5.60
CA PHE A 243 3.16 -8.64 6.22
C PHE A 243 2.85 -10.03 6.77
N LYS A 244 3.84 -10.89 6.92
CA LYS A 244 3.65 -12.27 7.38
C LYS A 244 2.99 -12.34 8.76
N GLU A 245 2.25 -13.42 8.99
CA GLU A 245 1.66 -13.73 10.30
C GLU A 245 2.74 -13.78 11.40
N GLY A 246 2.45 -13.15 12.53
CA GLY A 246 3.41 -13.07 13.65
C GLY A 246 4.64 -12.21 13.37
N GLY A 247 4.67 -11.45 12.26
CA GLY A 247 5.69 -10.46 11.96
C GLY A 247 5.48 -9.13 12.69
N ASP A 248 6.19 -8.10 12.23
CA ASP A 248 6.16 -6.76 12.86
C ASP A 248 4.80 -6.06 12.72
N PHE A 249 3.95 -6.52 11.78
CA PHE A 249 2.65 -5.93 11.46
C PHE A 249 1.51 -6.95 11.55
N PRO A 250 1.20 -7.48 12.76
CA PRO A 250 0.25 -8.58 12.91
C PRO A 250 -1.17 -8.24 12.45
N VAL A 251 -1.61 -6.97 12.59
CA VAL A 251 -2.91 -6.52 12.09
C VAL A 251 -2.93 -6.51 10.57
N ALA A 252 -1.83 -6.10 9.92
CA ALA A 252 -1.72 -6.08 8.47
C ALA A 252 -1.94 -7.46 7.85
N TYR A 253 -1.36 -8.53 8.45
CA TYR A 253 -1.62 -9.88 7.97
C TYR A 253 -3.11 -10.22 7.95
N VAL A 254 -3.82 -9.94 9.06
CA VAL A 254 -5.25 -10.26 9.18
C VAL A 254 -6.08 -9.46 8.18
N LEU A 255 -5.83 -8.16 8.05
CA LEU A 255 -6.56 -7.27 7.15
C LEU A 255 -6.30 -7.60 5.68
N LEU A 256 -5.05 -7.82 5.29
CA LEU A 256 -4.68 -8.15 3.91
C LEU A 256 -5.11 -9.55 3.51
N ASN A 257 -5.14 -10.52 4.44
CA ASN A 257 -5.64 -11.85 4.16
C ASN A 257 -7.15 -11.85 3.85
N ASN A 258 -7.90 -10.91 4.46
CA ASN A 258 -9.31 -10.63 4.18
C ASN A 258 -9.51 -9.22 3.60
N MET A 259 -8.71 -8.86 2.60
CA MET A 259 -8.69 -7.52 2.01
C MET A 259 -10.08 -7.10 1.51
N GLY A 260 -10.49 -5.87 1.83
CA GLY A 260 -11.84 -5.38 1.53
C GLY A 260 -12.91 -5.84 2.52
N GLY A 261 -12.55 -6.62 3.56
CA GLY A 261 -13.48 -7.09 4.60
C GLY A 261 -14.54 -8.06 4.06
N GLU A 262 -15.67 -8.17 4.77
CA GLU A 262 -16.75 -9.10 4.43
C GLU A 262 -17.38 -8.85 3.05
N ASN A 263 -17.43 -7.58 2.63
CA ASN A 263 -18.04 -7.20 1.36
C ASN A 263 -17.06 -7.26 0.19
N HIS A 264 -15.75 -7.44 0.45
CA HIS A 264 -14.70 -7.35 -0.55
C HIS A 264 -14.70 -6.00 -1.29
N GLU A 265 -14.92 -4.91 -0.56
CA GLU A 265 -14.96 -3.55 -1.08
C GLU A 265 -14.06 -2.62 -0.26
N GLY A 266 -13.53 -1.58 -0.88
CA GLY A 266 -12.68 -0.65 -0.15
C GLY A 266 -12.37 0.62 -0.92
N TYR A 267 -11.73 1.55 -0.21
CA TYR A 267 -11.34 2.83 -0.76
C TYR A 267 -10.16 2.70 -1.73
N ILE A 268 -10.10 3.63 -2.66
CA ILE A 268 -8.92 3.91 -3.48
C ILE A 268 -8.20 5.09 -2.85
N GLY A 269 -6.87 5.04 -2.76
CA GLY A 269 -6.09 6.11 -2.15
C GLY A 269 -4.75 6.35 -2.83
N PHE A 270 -4.24 7.58 -2.68
CA PHE A 270 -2.91 8.01 -3.08
C PHE A 270 -2.04 8.20 -1.85
N GLN A 271 -0.84 7.62 -1.86
CA GLN A 271 0.07 7.62 -0.73
C GLN A 271 0.80 8.96 -0.59
N ASP A 272 0.80 9.50 0.63
CA ASP A 272 1.74 10.52 1.08
C ASP A 272 2.99 9.83 1.64
N HIS A 273 4.08 9.81 0.85
CA HIS A 273 5.38 9.30 1.27
C HIS A 273 6.44 10.41 1.39
N GLY A 274 6.00 11.67 1.39
CA GLY A 274 6.86 12.82 1.60
C GLY A 274 7.54 13.39 0.35
N ASP A 275 7.25 12.85 -0.83
CA ASP A 275 7.84 13.27 -2.10
C ASP A 275 6.80 13.89 -3.03
N ASP A 276 7.25 14.79 -3.93
CA ASP A 276 6.36 15.37 -4.93
C ASP A 276 5.87 14.30 -5.91
N VAL A 277 4.56 14.18 -6.03
CA VAL A 277 3.87 13.33 -7.00
C VAL A 277 2.64 14.04 -7.57
N TRP A 278 2.34 13.74 -8.83
CA TRP A 278 1.18 14.30 -9.55
C TRP A 278 0.34 13.17 -10.12
N TYR A 279 -0.98 13.28 -9.94
CA TYR A 279 -1.98 12.37 -10.53
C TYR A 279 -2.97 13.17 -11.36
N ARG A 280 -3.38 12.63 -12.52
CA ARG A 280 -4.41 13.21 -13.37
C ARG A 280 -5.17 12.12 -14.13
N ASN A 281 -6.23 12.54 -14.84
CA ASN A 281 -7.05 11.63 -15.64
C ASN A 281 -7.55 10.43 -14.83
N VAL A 282 -7.90 10.68 -13.55
CA VAL A 282 -8.33 9.63 -12.61
C VAL A 282 -9.79 9.30 -12.91
N ARG A 283 -10.04 8.10 -13.42
CA ARG A 283 -11.38 7.60 -13.76
C ARG A 283 -11.56 6.14 -13.37
N ILE A 284 -12.77 5.75 -13.09
CA ILE A 284 -13.11 4.40 -12.66
C ILE A 284 -14.35 3.90 -13.36
N LYS A 285 -14.39 2.60 -13.61
CA LYS A 285 -15.54 1.87 -14.10
C LYS A 285 -15.83 0.71 -13.17
N GLU A 286 -17.05 0.63 -12.66
CA GLU A 286 -17.52 -0.56 -11.96
C GLU A 286 -17.78 -1.70 -12.95
N LEU A 287 -17.43 -2.94 -12.55
CA LEU A 287 -17.46 -4.14 -13.38
C LEU A 287 -18.52 -5.15 -12.90
#